data_e840d8d5f2ff3092c28f79d8edba2dbb
#
_entry.id   e840d8d5f2ff3092c28f79d8edba2dbb
#
_cell.length_a   1.000
_cell.length_b   1.000
_cell.length_c   1.000
_cell.angle_alpha   90.00
_cell.angle_beta   90.00
_cell.angle_gamma   90.00
#
_symmetry.space_group_name_H-M   'P 1'
#
loop_
_entity.id
_entity.type
_entity.pdbx_description
1 polymer ?
#
loop_
_entity_poly.entity_id
_entity_poly.type
_entity_poly.pdbx_seq_one_letter_code
_entity_poly.pdbx_strand_id
1 'polypeptide(L)'
;MLEPVMNPFSRISCVRTSLFVLCLSGLAVGAHAQVLVQIGQNFTGTDNSQTYITPADGNGAVGMNYYVEFINGSFAVYDKSDGSGVVKISDMKFWSNKGPGGDGVGGINFSSSDAVSDPRVIYDPASQRWFASQVDFDGGAADPSLESDYYLLAVSDTDDPGGSWHVFSFLAAPGGIRFADFPTLGVDANAVYLAGDMYHGEANSLGTSLTMIPKADLLANPPVITNRIFFGVTNYTARGAVLQPVTCLDGSSRGNILAAGSLGDDFLFHSNLVATTVLHPGATNATLAPATNILVDAYTAPLNPMQPDGTDTLADNDARFSARVYAAGGVIFAVHNIEVAGRAALRWYRLDAANYALLESGDITDPDLDLFYPSIAANTNGVVVIGCNGCSLNTYISSYAYAGLTANGVTTFGNPVLLAAGSVNYHDLNELFGGADESRWGDYSAISVDPSDPARFWTIQMLPLYDGLLEEGDLWQMQITEIITSLPPPQLAISRSGTNVMLSWPALASGYQLLSATNLATPVAWANVTQTTVTNGNSISTLVPISGRQQFFRLYHP
;
A
#
# COMPACT_ATOMS: atom_id res chain seq x y z
N MET A 1 60.66 7.72 59.22
CA MET A 1 61.47 8.80 59.72
C MET A 1 61.37 9.97 58.76
N LEU A 2 60.71 11.02 59.26
CA LEU A 2 60.95 12.43 59.04
C LEU A 2 60.81 13.04 57.61
N GLU A 3 59.68 13.74 57.45
CA GLU A 3 59.66 15.05 56.78
C GLU A 3 60.79 16.02 57.15
N PRO A 4 61.01 17.10 56.46
CA PRO A 4 60.08 18.22 56.31
C PRO A 4 60.21 19.07 55.01
N VAL A 5 59.11 19.70 54.56
CA VAL A 5 58.75 21.15 54.63
C VAL A 5 59.65 22.16 53.87
N MET A 6 59.14 22.85 52.87
CA MET A 6 58.81 24.28 52.75
C MET A 6 58.70 24.83 51.33
N ASN A 7 57.63 25.52 51.09
CA ASN A 7 57.34 26.59 50.13
C ASN A 7 58.21 27.83 50.33
N PRO A 8 58.14 28.94 49.54
CA PRO A 8 57.39 29.31 48.31
C PRO A 8 58.28 30.13 47.32
N PHE A 9 57.77 30.48 46.14
CA PHE A 9 57.77 31.87 45.63
C PHE A 9 57.15 31.95 44.22
N SER A 10 56.26 32.89 44.08
CA SER A 10 55.53 33.40 42.95
C SER A 10 56.30 33.65 41.67
N ARG A 11 55.78 33.27 40.52
CA ARG A 11 55.94 34.04 39.27
C ARG A 11 54.66 33.99 38.48
N ILE A 12 54.06 35.14 38.30
CA ILE A 12 52.98 35.42 37.35
C ILE A 12 53.52 35.14 35.92
N SER A 13 52.95 34.24 35.21
CA SER A 13 53.19 34.05 33.79
C SER A 13 51.86 34.04 33.04
N CYS A 14 51.80 34.97 32.12
CA CYS A 14 50.68 35.27 31.23
C CYS A 14 50.21 34.01 30.47
N VAL A 15 49.01 33.49 30.75
CA VAL A 15 48.42 32.39 30.01
C VAL A 15 47.79 32.97 28.74
N ARG A 16 48.42 32.71 27.60
CA ARG A 16 47.80 32.84 26.28
C ARG A 16 46.74 31.78 26.21
N THR A 17 45.49 32.18 26.18
CA THR A 17 44.36 31.31 25.91
C THR A 17 44.41 30.90 24.43
N SER A 18 44.98 29.74 24.14
CA SER A 18 44.85 29.08 22.85
C SER A 18 43.47 28.46 22.81
N LEU A 19 42.60 29.04 22.00
CA LEU A 19 41.30 28.47 21.68
C LEU A 19 41.54 27.21 20.82
N PHE A 20 41.48 26.04 21.42
CA PHE A 20 41.40 24.79 20.68
C PHE A 20 40.01 24.71 20.06
N VAL A 21 39.90 24.98 18.76
CA VAL A 21 38.75 24.58 17.96
C VAL A 21 38.93 23.11 17.72
N LEU A 22 38.20 22.29 18.48
CA LEU A 22 38.03 20.88 18.18
C LEU A 22 37.16 20.80 16.92
N CYS A 23 37.79 20.68 15.75
CA CYS A 23 37.07 20.19 14.56
C CYS A 23 36.80 18.70 14.79
N LEU A 24 35.65 18.38 15.39
CA LEU A 24 35.02 17.09 15.21
C LEU A 24 34.55 17.05 13.75
N SER A 25 35.37 16.50 12.86
CA SER A 25 34.90 15.91 11.63
C SER A 25 34.13 14.61 11.99
N GLY A 26 33.00 14.77 12.65
CA GLY A 26 32.02 13.73 12.75
C GLY A 26 31.54 13.48 11.32
N LEU A 27 31.72 12.28 10.79
CA LEU A 27 30.86 11.74 9.79
C LEU A 27 29.45 11.98 10.34
N ALA A 28 28.75 12.98 9.77
CA ALA A 28 27.33 13.11 9.94
C ALA A 28 26.75 11.88 9.24
N VAL A 29 26.56 10.81 9.99
CA VAL A 29 25.53 9.83 9.66
C VAL A 29 24.27 10.68 9.64
N GLY A 30 23.81 11.03 8.46
CA GLY A 30 22.60 11.79 8.28
C GLY A 30 21.52 11.04 9.03
N ALA A 31 21.02 11.59 10.13
CA ALA A 31 19.77 11.10 10.70
C ALA A 31 18.74 11.32 9.60
N HIS A 32 18.41 10.25 8.87
CA HIS A 32 17.33 10.29 7.90
C HIS A 32 16.07 10.64 8.67
N ALA A 33 15.35 11.64 8.20
CA ALA A 33 14.11 12.05 8.80
C ALA A 33 13.10 10.88 8.70
N GLN A 34 12.87 10.22 9.80
CA GLN A 34 11.92 9.11 9.88
C GLN A 34 10.51 9.65 9.98
N VAL A 35 9.57 9.09 9.19
CA VAL A 35 8.15 9.39 9.31
C VAL A 35 7.68 8.96 10.71
N LEU A 36 7.00 9.85 11.40
CA LEU A 36 6.34 9.53 12.66
C LEU A 36 4.98 8.94 12.36
N VAL A 37 4.65 7.83 13.03
CA VAL A 37 3.39 7.10 12.87
C VAL A 37 2.62 7.13 14.18
N GLN A 38 1.34 7.43 14.09
CA GLN A 38 0.35 7.27 15.14
C GLN A 38 -0.79 6.39 14.61
N ILE A 39 -1.24 5.43 15.38
CA ILE A 39 -2.45 4.66 15.09
C ILE A 39 -3.66 5.52 15.46
N GLY A 40 -4.56 5.72 14.50
CA GLY A 40 -5.84 6.38 14.69
C GLY A 40 -6.94 5.39 15.02
N GLN A 41 -7.99 5.33 14.20
CA GLN A 41 -9.03 4.31 14.33
C GLN A 41 -8.41 2.92 14.10
N ASN A 42 -8.78 1.97 14.94
CA ASN A 42 -8.23 0.62 14.89
C ASN A 42 -9.30 -0.35 15.43
N PHE A 43 -9.94 -1.09 14.53
CA PHE A 43 -11.10 -1.90 14.88
C PHE A 43 -11.19 -3.17 14.06
N THR A 44 -11.91 -4.16 14.60
CA THR A 44 -12.23 -5.40 13.91
C THR A 44 -13.36 -5.18 12.92
N GLY A 45 -13.18 -5.63 11.69
CA GLY A 45 -14.18 -5.64 10.63
C GLY A 45 -15.09 -6.88 10.68
N THR A 46 -15.22 -7.57 9.56
CA THR A 46 -15.93 -8.85 9.47
C THR A 46 -15.03 -9.98 9.98
N ASP A 47 -15.64 -11.01 10.55
CA ASP A 47 -14.96 -12.25 10.94
C ASP A 47 -15.57 -13.48 10.27
N ASN A 48 -14.87 -14.60 10.30
CA ASN A 48 -15.28 -15.85 9.68
C ASN A 48 -16.63 -16.39 10.18
N SER A 49 -16.97 -16.15 11.46
CA SER A 49 -18.28 -16.60 12.01
C SER A 49 -19.49 -15.94 11.35
N GLN A 50 -19.27 -14.85 10.60
CA GLN A 50 -20.30 -14.12 9.88
C GLN A 50 -20.42 -14.53 8.41
N THR A 51 -19.36 -15.05 7.81
CA THR A 51 -19.33 -15.43 6.39
C THR A 51 -19.24 -16.93 6.17
N TYR A 52 -18.52 -17.64 7.05
CA TYR A 52 -18.16 -19.05 6.91
C TYR A 52 -17.38 -19.37 5.62
N ILE A 53 -16.63 -18.39 5.10
CA ILE A 53 -15.85 -18.51 3.86
C ILE A 53 -14.36 -18.37 4.20
N THR A 54 -13.53 -19.24 3.67
CA THR A 54 -12.08 -19.21 3.74
C THR A 54 -11.51 -19.45 2.33
N PRO A 55 -10.58 -18.61 1.86
CA PRO A 55 -10.03 -17.44 2.53
C PRO A 55 -10.94 -16.20 2.48
N ALA A 56 -10.62 -15.19 3.31
CA ALA A 56 -11.37 -13.94 3.37
C ALA A 56 -11.14 -13.04 2.16
N ASP A 57 -9.96 -13.06 1.57
CA ASP A 57 -9.50 -12.21 0.48
C ASP A 57 -9.72 -10.72 0.76
N GLY A 58 -9.01 -10.26 1.79
CA GLY A 58 -9.21 -8.94 2.36
C GLY A 58 -8.99 -7.80 1.38
N ASN A 59 -10.04 -7.03 1.09
CA ASN A 59 -9.95 -5.81 0.31
C ASN A 59 -10.76 -4.68 0.95
N GLY A 60 -10.33 -3.43 0.71
CA GLY A 60 -11.02 -2.28 1.24
C GLY A 60 -10.48 -0.97 0.68
N ALA A 61 -11.22 0.10 0.91
CA ALA A 61 -10.84 1.44 0.50
C ALA A 61 -11.46 2.49 1.42
N VAL A 62 -10.78 3.64 1.57
CA VAL A 62 -11.28 4.80 2.30
C VAL A 62 -11.82 5.84 1.32
N GLY A 63 -13.00 6.37 1.63
CA GLY A 63 -13.62 7.51 0.96
C GLY A 63 -13.57 8.79 1.80
N MET A 64 -14.43 9.77 1.45
CA MET A 64 -14.48 11.04 2.19
C MET A 64 -14.94 10.85 3.62
N ASN A 65 -15.97 10.03 3.83
CA ASN A 65 -16.64 9.87 5.14
C ASN A 65 -16.62 8.42 5.64
N TYR A 66 -16.40 7.44 4.76
CA TYR A 66 -16.59 6.03 5.04
C TYR A 66 -15.35 5.22 4.68
N TYR A 67 -15.17 4.11 5.40
CA TYR A 67 -14.33 3.00 4.99
C TYR A 67 -15.21 1.87 4.50
N VAL A 68 -14.88 1.28 3.36
CA VAL A 68 -15.55 0.10 2.81
C VAL A 68 -14.63 -1.10 2.95
N GLU A 69 -15.14 -2.16 3.56
CA GLU A 69 -14.59 -3.50 3.55
C GLU A 69 -15.37 -4.32 2.52
N PHE A 70 -14.67 -4.95 1.59
CA PHE A 70 -15.27 -5.86 0.63
C PHE A 70 -14.41 -7.11 0.58
N ILE A 71 -14.93 -8.21 1.11
CA ILE A 71 -14.25 -9.49 1.28
C ILE A 71 -15.14 -10.61 0.80
N ASN A 72 -14.62 -11.82 0.67
CA ASN A 72 -15.42 -12.99 0.37
C ASN A 72 -16.54 -13.14 1.40
N GLY A 73 -17.78 -13.14 0.93
CA GLY A 73 -18.98 -13.28 1.73
C GLY A 73 -19.51 -11.97 2.36
N SER A 74 -18.81 -10.82 2.31
CA SER A 74 -19.27 -9.61 2.99
C SER A 74 -18.91 -8.31 2.28
N PHE A 75 -19.90 -7.41 2.23
CA PHE A 75 -19.72 -5.99 1.95
C PHE A 75 -20.13 -5.19 3.18
N ALA A 76 -19.21 -4.44 3.77
CA ALA A 76 -19.48 -3.65 4.96
C ALA A 76 -18.99 -2.21 4.82
N VAL A 77 -19.72 -1.28 5.44
CA VAL A 77 -19.42 0.16 5.46
C VAL A 77 -19.27 0.61 6.90
N TYR A 78 -18.21 1.35 7.18
CA TYR A 78 -17.90 1.90 8.49
C TYR A 78 -17.77 3.42 8.41
N ASP A 79 -18.27 4.14 9.42
CA ASP A 79 -17.98 5.56 9.60
C ASP A 79 -16.50 5.72 9.99
N LYS A 80 -15.74 6.45 9.20
CA LYS A 80 -14.29 6.57 9.46
C LYS A 80 -13.96 7.48 10.65
N SER A 81 -14.92 8.26 11.15
CA SER A 81 -14.69 9.15 12.29
C SER A 81 -14.61 8.43 13.62
N ASP A 82 -15.28 7.27 13.75
CA ASP A 82 -15.32 6.49 14.97
C ASP A 82 -15.22 4.97 14.79
N GLY A 83 -15.14 4.48 13.53
CA GLY A 83 -15.07 3.05 13.22
C GLY A 83 -16.38 2.29 13.38
N SER A 84 -17.49 2.96 13.63
CA SER A 84 -18.78 2.31 13.81
C SER A 84 -19.33 1.74 12.50
N GLY A 85 -19.91 0.52 12.56
CA GLY A 85 -20.56 -0.12 11.42
C GLY A 85 -21.83 0.62 11.01
N VAL A 86 -21.91 1.00 9.74
CA VAL A 86 -23.08 1.66 9.14
C VAL A 86 -24.01 0.63 8.53
N VAL A 87 -23.48 -0.27 7.73
CA VAL A 87 -24.23 -1.34 7.07
C VAL A 87 -23.32 -2.53 6.79
N LYS A 88 -23.87 -3.74 6.86
CA LYS A 88 -23.22 -4.98 6.47
C LYS A 88 -24.23 -5.89 5.77
N ILE A 89 -23.87 -6.39 4.60
CA ILE A 89 -24.67 -7.34 3.82
C ILE A 89 -23.74 -8.39 3.21
N SER A 90 -24.27 -9.54 2.77
CA SER A 90 -23.45 -10.47 2.00
C SER A 90 -23.08 -9.87 0.64
N ASP A 91 -21.96 -10.32 0.09
CA ASP A 91 -21.51 -9.93 -1.24
C ASP A 91 -22.54 -10.29 -2.34
N MET A 92 -23.09 -11.49 -2.35
CA MET A 92 -24.16 -11.86 -3.28
C MET A 92 -25.38 -10.94 -3.16
N LYS A 93 -25.73 -10.52 -1.93
CA LYS A 93 -26.81 -9.56 -1.73
C LYS A 93 -26.44 -8.15 -2.22
N PHE A 94 -25.18 -7.75 -2.12
CA PHE A 94 -24.69 -6.49 -2.71
C PHE A 94 -24.98 -6.45 -4.22
N TRP A 95 -24.65 -7.52 -4.95
CA TRP A 95 -24.87 -7.60 -6.38
C TRP A 95 -26.33 -7.72 -6.78
N SER A 96 -27.10 -8.55 -6.08
CA SER A 96 -28.52 -8.76 -6.38
C SER A 96 -29.39 -7.55 -6.01
N ASN A 97 -29.04 -6.83 -4.97
CA ASN A 97 -29.76 -5.61 -4.55
C ASN A 97 -29.28 -4.34 -5.26
N LYS A 98 -28.14 -4.35 -5.94
CA LYS A 98 -27.45 -3.14 -6.43
C LYS A 98 -27.00 -2.23 -5.29
N GLY A 99 -26.15 -2.76 -4.43
CA GLY A 99 -25.65 -2.11 -3.22
C GLY A 99 -26.59 -2.21 -2.00
N PRO A 100 -26.13 -1.74 -0.84
CA PRO A 100 -26.92 -1.85 0.41
C PRO A 100 -28.26 -1.12 0.37
N GLY A 101 -28.32 0.06 -0.24
CA GLY A 101 -29.52 0.89 -0.38
C GLY A 101 -30.31 0.66 -1.68
N GLY A 102 -29.95 -0.33 -2.47
CA GLY A 102 -30.61 -0.62 -3.75
C GLY A 102 -31.98 -1.28 -3.59
N ASP A 103 -32.75 -1.24 -4.66
CA ASP A 103 -34.12 -1.79 -4.74
C ASP A 103 -34.20 -3.21 -5.34
N GLY A 104 -33.05 -3.76 -5.78
CA GLY A 104 -32.94 -5.04 -6.45
C GLY A 104 -33.46 -5.08 -7.90
N VAL A 105 -34.08 -4.01 -8.38
CA VAL A 105 -34.61 -3.98 -9.75
C VAL A 105 -33.47 -3.89 -10.76
N GLY A 106 -33.27 -4.97 -11.55
CA GLY A 106 -32.14 -5.07 -12.48
C GLY A 106 -30.80 -5.39 -11.82
N GLY A 107 -30.82 -5.94 -10.62
CA GLY A 107 -29.65 -6.56 -9.98
C GLY A 107 -29.27 -7.88 -10.64
N ILE A 108 -28.13 -8.44 -10.23
CA ILE A 108 -27.67 -9.75 -10.72
C ILE A 108 -28.55 -10.85 -10.16
N ASN A 109 -29.01 -11.73 -11.03
CA ASN A 109 -29.78 -12.90 -10.64
C ASN A 109 -28.87 -14.12 -10.57
N PHE A 110 -28.59 -14.56 -9.37
CA PHE A 110 -27.79 -15.76 -9.12
C PHE A 110 -28.67 -17.03 -9.12
N SER A 111 -28.14 -18.10 -9.66
CA SER A 111 -28.67 -19.45 -9.44
C SER A 111 -28.30 -19.96 -8.05
N SER A 112 -28.83 -21.09 -7.63
CA SER A 112 -28.48 -21.68 -6.33
C SER A 112 -27.06 -22.29 -6.28
N SER A 113 -26.42 -22.43 -7.43
CA SER A 113 -25.05 -22.94 -7.56
C SER A 113 -24.02 -21.85 -7.78
N ASP A 114 -24.44 -20.62 -8.11
CA ASP A 114 -23.49 -19.52 -8.34
C ASP A 114 -22.77 -19.14 -7.06
N ALA A 115 -21.50 -18.83 -7.20
CA ALA A 115 -20.64 -18.29 -6.17
C ALA A 115 -19.90 -17.06 -6.69
N VAL A 116 -19.52 -16.18 -5.78
CA VAL A 116 -18.70 -14.99 -6.09
C VAL A 116 -17.44 -15.00 -5.26
N SER A 117 -16.34 -14.51 -5.80
CA SER A 117 -15.05 -14.48 -5.11
C SER A 117 -14.21 -13.28 -5.52
N ASP A 118 -13.13 -13.05 -4.75
CA ASP A 118 -12.06 -12.12 -5.08
C ASP A 118 -12.52 -10.66 -5.21
N PRO A 119 -13.11 -10.08 -4.17
CA PRO A 119 -13.65 -8.73 -4.23
C PRO A 119 -12.57 -7.66 -4.34
N ARG A 120 -12.89 -6.60 -5.06
CA ARG A 120 -12.09 -5.39 -5.17
C ARG A 120 -12.98 -4.17 -4.99
N VAL A 121 -12.48 -3.15 -4.30
CA VAL A 121 -13.19 -1.87 -4.15
C VAL A 121 -12.21 -0.70 -4.19
N ILE A 122 -12.59 0.37 -4.90
CA ILE A 122 -11.82 1.62 -5.02
C ILE A 122 -12.77 2.79 -4.85
N TYR A 123 -12.37 3.79 -4.07
CA TYR A 123 -12.97 5.11 -4.10
C TYR A 123 -12.18 6.03 -5.03
N ASP A 124 -12.86 6.67 -5.95
CA ASP A 124 -12.27 7.70 -6.82
C ASP A 124 -12.73 9.10 -6.38
N PRO A 125 -11.85 9.89 -5.77
CA PRO A 125 -12.20 11.20 -5.27
C PRO A 125 -12.54 12.20 -6.38
N ALA A 126 -12.02 11.99 -7.60
CA ALA A 126 -12.28 12.90 -8.72
C ALA A 126 -13.73 12.81 -9.20
N SER A 127 -14.30 11.62 -9.28
CA SER A 127 -15.72 11.41 -9.63
C SER A 127 -16.64 11.35 -8.41
N GLN A 128 -16.10 11.24 -7.21
CA GLN A 128 -16.85 10.98 -5.97
C GLN A 128 -17.71 9.71 -6.10
N ARG A 129 -17.10 8.64 -6.63
CA ARG A 129 -17.75 7.35 -6.85
C ARG A 129 -16.87 6.22 -6.34
N TRP A 130 -17.56 5.17 -5.95
CA TRP A 130 -16.97 3.89 -5.65
C TRP A 130 -17.08 2.98 -6.86
N PHE A 131 -16.04 2.20 -7.11
CA PHE A 131 -16.02 1.13 -8.09
C PHE A 131 -15.72 -0.17 -7.36
N ALA A 132 -16.48 -1.23 -7.68
CA ALA A 132 -16.29 -2.54 -7.07
C ALA A 132 -16.33 -3.65 -8.14
N SER A 133 -15.59 -4.73 -7.93
CA SER A 133 -15.62 -5.90 -8.81
C SER A 133 -15.47 -7.20 -8.02
N GLN A 134 -15.99 -8.29 -8.58
CA GLN A 134 -15.77 -9.69 -8.21
C GLN A 134 -15.82 -10.56 -9.46
N VAL A 135 -15.49 -11.84 -9.32
CA VAL A 135 -15.84 -12.87 -10.30
C VAL A 135 -17.07 -13.64 -9.84
N ASP A 136 -17.87 -14.12 -10.80
CA ASP A 136 -19.08 -14.92 -10.62
C ASP A 136 -18.92 -16.21 -11.40
N PHE A 137 -19.05 -17.36 -10.74
CA PHE A 137 -18.81 -18.67 -11.31
C PHE A 137 -19.79 -19.72 -10.77
N ASP A 138 -19.93 -20.86 -11.46
CA ASP A 138 -20.74 -21.99 -10.99
C ASP A 138 -19.98 -22.79 -9.91
N GLY A 139 -20.19 -22.45 -8.65
CA GLY A 139 -19.62 -23.14 -7.48
C GLY A 139 -20.20 -24.56 -7.28
N GLY A 140 -21.26 -24.96 -8.00
CA GLY A 140 -21.81 -26.30 -8.02
C GLY A 140 -21.22 -27.19 -9.11
N ALA A 141 -20.37 -26.66 -9.99
CA ALA A 141 -19.67 -27.43 -11.00
C ALA A 141 -18.67 -28.39 -10.37
N ALA A 142 -18.47 -29.56 -10.98
CA ALA A 142 -17.48 -30.55 -10.52
C ALA A 142 -16.03 -30.00 -10.59
N ASP A 143 -15.77 -29.12 -11.55
CA ASP A 143 -14.54 -28.36 -11.73
C ASP A 143 -14.93 -27.00 -12.30
N PRO A 144 -15.06 -25.96 -11.45
CA PRO A 144 -15.42 -24.62 -11.90
C PRO A 144 -14.45 -24.03 -12.93
N SER A 145 -13.17 -24.44 -12.91
CA SER A 145 -12.16 -23.97 -13.85
C SER A 145 -12.37 -24.42 -15.30
N LEU A 146 -13.28 -25.36 -15.54
CA LEU A 146 -13.71 -25.80 -16.86
C LEU A 146 -14.90 -25.02 -17.40
N GLU A 147 -15.49 -24.15 -16.59
CA GLU A 147 -16.66 -23.35 -16.97
C GLU A 147 -16.24 -21.91 -17.35
N SER A 148 -17.19 -21.19 -17.95
CA SER A 148 -17.02 -19.75 -18.20
C SER A 148 -17.49 -18.98 -17.00
N ASP A 149 -16.68 -18.03 -16.55
CA ASP A 149 -17.04 -17.11 -15.51
C ASP A 149 -17.30 -15.68 -16.02
N TYR A 150 -17.77 -14.85 -15.12
CA TYR A 150 -18.16 -13.49 -15.40
C TYR A 150 -17.43 -12.51 -14.47
N TYR A 151 -17.00 -11.40 -15.02
CA TYR A 151 -16.70 -10.23 -14.19
C TYR A 151 -17.99 -9.56 -13.77
N LEU A 152 -18.10 -9.30 -12.48
CA LEU A 152 -19.06 -8.39 -11.90
C LEU A 152 -18.39 -7.04 -11.70
N LEU A 153 -19.04 -5.96 -12.12
CA LEU A 153 -18.56 -4.58 -11.97
C LEU A 153 -19.71 -3.72 -11.44
N ALA A 154 -19.39 -2.88 -10.46
CA ALA A 154 -20.35 -1.94 -9.91
C ALA A 154 -19.76 -0.53 -9.85
N VAL A 155 -20.64 0.48 -9.99
CA VAL A 155 -20.36 1.89 -9.74
C VAL A 155 -21.45 2.45 -8.82
N SER A 156 -21.07 3.18 -7.77
CA SER A 156 -22.02 3.78 -6.84
C SER A 156 -22.74 5.00 -7.45
N ASP A 157 -23.97 5.27 -7.02
CA ASP A 157 -24.71 6.44 -7.46
C ASP A 157 -24.18 7.75 -6.86
N THR A 158 -23.58 7.67 -5.67
CA THR A 158 -23.04 8.81 -4.92
C THR A 158 -21.73 8.44 -4.22
N ASP A 159 -21.18 9.33 -3.42
CA ASP A 159 -20.04 9.08 -2.53
C ASP A 159 -20.41 8.29 -1.26
N ASP A 160 -21.72 8.06 -1.02
CA ASP A 160 -22.20 7.19 0.05
C ASP A 160 -22.22 5.72 -0.43
N PRO A 161 -21.31 4.85 0.06
CA PRO A 161 -21.25 3.45 -0.35
C PRO A 161 -22.40 2.62 0.22
N GLY A 162 -23.11 3.11 1.23
CA GLY A 162 -24.31 2.50 1.79
C GLY A 162 -25.56 2.69 0.93
N GLY A 163 -25.48 3.52 -0.11
CA GLY A 163 -26.56 3.82 -1.04
C GLY A 163 -26.75 2.78 -2.15
N SER A 164 -27.34 3.25 -3.25
CA SER A 164 -27.58 2.44 -4.47
C SER A 164 -26.35 2.43 -5.38
N TRP A 165 -26.25 1.34 -6.17
CA TRP A 165 -25.21 1.13 -7.15
C TRP A 165 -25.80 0.69 -8.49
N HIS A 166 -25.07 0.89 -9.58
CA HIS A 166 -25.30 0.23 -10.84
C HIS A 166 -24.37 -0.96 -10.97
N VAL A 167 -24.92 -2.13 -11.31
CA VAL A 167 -24.18 -3.40 -11.39
C VAL A 167 -24.24 -3.95 -12.81
N PHE A 168 -23.16 -4.59 -13.23
CA PHE A 168 -22.99 -5.20 -14.54
C PHE A 168 -22.37 -6.59 -14.38
N SER A 169 -22.77 -7.53 -15.25
CA SER A 169 -22.16 -8.84 -15.41
C SER A 169 -21.80 -9.05 -16.87
N PHE A 170 -20.60 -9.52 -17.16
CA PHE A 170 -20.17 -9.84 -18.51
C PHE A 170 -19.05 -10.89 -18.51
N LEU A 171 -19.01 -11.74 -19.56
CA LEU A 171 -17.99 -12.78 -19.69
C LEU A 171 -16.58 -12.22 -19.50
N ALA A 172 -15.81 -12.86 -18.63
CA ALA A 172 -14.42 -12.47 -18.35
C ALA A 172 -13.52 -12.65 -19.57
N ALA A 173 -13.80 -13.66 -20.42
CA ALA A 173 -13.12 -13.87 -21.68
C ALA A 173 -14.12 -14.19 -22.82
N PRO A 174 -14.57 -13.18 -23.59
CA PRO A 174 -15.43 -13.42 -24.74
C PRO A 174 -14.79 -14.38 -25.77
N GLY A 175 -15.56 -15.37 -26.21
CA GLY A 175 -15.15 -16.29 -27.28
C GLY A 175 -14.44 -17.57 -26.84
N GLY A 176 -14.41 -17.88 -25.56
CA GLY A 176 -13.86 -19.14 -25.03
C GLY A 176 -14.46 -19.52 -23.68
N ILE A 177 -14.44 -20.80 -23.34
CA ILE A 177 -14.72 -21.29 -22.00
C ILE A 177 -13.44 -21.05 -21.20
N ARG A 178 -13.48 -20.14 -20.22
CA ARG A 178 -12.31 -19.74 -19.42
C ARG A 178 -12.77 -19.23 -18.07
N PHE A 179 -12.07 -19.65 -17.05
CA PHE A 179 -12.19 -19.17 -15.68
C PHE A 179 -11.19 -18.05 -15.44
N ALA A 180 -11.64 -16.90 -14.92
CA ALA A 180 -10.78 -15.81 -14.49
C ALA A 180 -10.54 -15.92 -13.00
N ASP A 181 -9.33 -16.26 -12.63
CA ASP A 181 -8.84 -16.28 -11.26
C ASP A 181 -8.11 -14.98 -10.93
N PHE A 182 -8.02 -14.65 -9.66
CA PHE A 182 -7.24 -13.51 -9.19
C PHE A 182 -7.58 -12.19 -9.90
N PRO A 183 -8.87 -11.76 -9.93
CA PRO A 183 -9.27 -10.56 -10.64
C PRO A 183 -8.66 -9.32 -10.01
N THR A 184 -8.29 -8.36 -10.86
CA THR A 184 -7.71 -7.09 -10.45
C THR A 184 -8.53 -5.92 -10.97
N LEU A 185 -8.56 -4.83 -10.21
CA LEU A 185 -9.31 -3.61 -10.53
C LEU A 185 -8.37 -2.41 -10.46
N GLY A 186 -8.39 -1.57 -11.50
CA GLY A 186 -7.70 -0.30 -11.51
C GLY A 186 -8.58 0.83 -12.05
N VAL A 187 -8.32 2.04 -11.59
CA VAL A 187 -9.07 3.24 -12.01
C VAL A 187 -8.10 4.38 -12.29
N ASP A 188 -8.28 5.05 -13.42
CA ASP A 188 -7.63 6.32 -13.70
C ASP A 188 -8.66 7.42 -14.07
N ALA A 189 -8.23 8.57 -14.56
CA ALA A 189 -9.15 9.65 -14.88
C ALA A 189 -10.17 9.28 -15.97
N ASN A 190 -9.83 8.40 -16.92
CA ASN A 190 -10.62 8.14 -18.11
C ASN A 190 -11.20 6.72 -18.20
N ALA A 191 -10.66 5.78 -17.44
CA ALA A 191 -11.03 4.37 -17.57
C ALA A 191 -11.04 3.62 -16.25
N VAL A 192 -11.80 2.54 -16.23
CA VAL A 192 -11.78 1.45 -15.25
C VAL A 192 -11.27 0.22 -15.96
N TYR A 193 -10.41 -0.54 -15.32
CA TYR A 193 -9.74 -1.71 -15.88
C TYR A 193 -10.00 -2.92 -15.01
N LEU A 194 -10.26 -4.05 -15.65
CA LEU A 194 -10.34 -5.38 -15.04
C LEU A 194 -9.34 -6.30 -15.74
N ALA A 195 -8.59 -7.07 -14.96
CA ALA A 195 -7.74 -8.12 -15.48
C ALA A 195 -7.88 -9.36 -14.59
N GLY A 196 -7.43 -10.52 -15.06
CA GLY A 196 -7.43 -11.77 -14.30
C GLY A 196 -6.54 -12.81 -14.96
N ASP A 197 -6.07 -13.77 -14.19
CA ASP A 197 -5.39 -14.96 -14.69
C ASP A 197 -6.44 -15.92 -15.26
N MET A 198 -6.22 -16.36 -16.49
CA MET A 198 -7.23 -17.13 -17.22
C MET A 198 -6.85 -18.61 -17.21
N TYR A 199 -7.75 -19.45 -16.72
CA TYR A 199 -7.60 -20.90 -16.63
C TYR A 199 -8.58 -21.65 -17.54
N HIS A 200 -8.23 -22.88 -17.86
CA HIS A 200 -9.11 -23.91 -18.36
C HIS A 200 -8.64 -25.25 -17.79
N GLY A 201 -9.25 -25.66 -16.67
CA GLY A 201 -8.79 -26.77 -15.83
C GLY A 201 -7.62 -26.37 -14.90
N GLU A 202 -7.54 -26.98 -13.75
CA GLU A 202 -6.66 -26.61 -12.63
C GLU A 202 -5.15 -26.45 -12.95
N ALA A 203 -4.66 -27.05 -14.02
CA ALA A 203 -3.24 -27.05 -14.33
C ALA A 203 -2.82 -26.10 -15.48
N ASN A 204 -3.73 -25.35 -16.08
CA ASN A 204 -3.47 -24.69 -17.35
C ASN A 204 -3.82 -23.20 -17.34
N SER A 205 -2.98 -22.37 -16.72
CA SER A 205 -3.03 -20.94 -17.00
C SER A 205 -2.84 -20.69 -18.50
N LEU A 206 -3.77 -19.96 -19.08
CA LEU A 206 -3.80 -19.58 -20.48
C LEU A 206 -3.22 -18.20 -20.74
N GLY A 207 -2.78 -17.53 -19.67
CA GLY A 207 -2.31 -16.16 -19.65
C GLY A 207 -3.33 -15.23 -18.98
N THR A 208 -3.08 -13.96 -19.06
CA THR A 208 -3.85 -12.93 -18.36
C THR A 208 -4.76 -12.17 -19.32
N SER A 209 -5.98 -11.86 -18.89
CA SER A 209 -6.93 -11.03 -19.63
C SER A 209 -6.82 -9.57 -19.22
N LEU A 210 -7.27 -8.67 -20.09
CA LEU A 210 -7.44 -7.25 -19.78
C LEU A 210 -8.69 -6.70 -20.48
N THR A 211 -9.55 -6.05 -19.70
CA THR A 211 -10.71 -5.31 -20.18
C THR A 211 -10.64 -3.87 -19.71
N MET A 212 -10.88 -2.91 -20.59
CA MET A 212 -11.00 -1.48 -20.28
C MET A 212 -12.45 -1.04 -20.49
N ILE A 213 -13.00 -0.32 -19.54
CA ILE A 213 -14.31 0.31 -19.62
C ILE A 213 -14.12 1.83 -19.54
N PRO A 214 -14.67 2.62 -20.51
CA PRO A 214 -14.64 4.07 -20.40
C PRO A 214 -15.32 4.53 -19.11
N LYS A 215 -14.60 5.29 -18.28
CA LYS A 215 -15.15 5.82 -17.04
C LYS A 215 -16.35 6.74 -17.27
N ALA A 216 -16.33 7.48 -18.39
CA ALA A 216 -17.45 8.32 -18.80
C ALA A 216 -18.75 7.52 -19.02
N ASP A 217 -18.64 6.27 -19.49
CA ASP A 217 -19.79 5.38 -19.66
C ASP A 217 -20.38 4.96 -18.31
N LEU A 218 -19.53 4.64 -17.35
CA LEU A 218 -19.93 4.28 -15.98
C LEU A 218 -20.50 5.47 -15.20
N LEU A 219 -20.15 6.69 -15.58
CA LEU A 219 -20.66 7.92 -14.96
C LEU A 219 -21.82 8.54 -15.77
N ALA A 220 -22.24 7.91 -16.87
CA ALA A 220 -23.40 8.34 -17.64
C ALA A 220 -24.71 8.12 -16.85
N ASN A 221 -25.80 8.71 -17.32
CA ASN A 221 -27.12 8.50 -16.73
C ASN A 221 -28.11 7.99 -17.79
N PRO A 222 -28.49 6.70 -17.80
CA PRO A 222 -27.98 5.63 -16.91
C PRO A 222 -26.54 5.21 -17.27
N PRO A 223 -25.79 4.64 -16.34
CA PRO A 223 -24.49 4.02 -16.59
C PRO A 223 -24.57 2.85 -17.58
N VAL A 224 -23.54 2.71 -18.42
CA VAL A 224 -23.46 1.64 -19.44
C VAL A 224 -22.03 1.10 -19.54
N ILE A 225 -21.90 -0.10 -20.15
CA ILE A 225 -20.59 -0.73 -20.45
C ILE A 225 -20.47 -1.12 -21.93
N THR A 226 -21.24 -0.49 -22.81
CA THR A 226 -21.34 -0.87 -24.23
C THR A 226 -20.05 -0.61 -25.02
N ASN A 227 -19.25 0.37 -24.58
CA ASN A 227 -17.98 0.70 -25.22
C ASN A 227 -16.76 0.05 -24.55
N ARG A 228 -16.97 -0.99 -23.70
CA ARG A 228 -15.85 -1.72 -23.14
C ARG A 228 -15.02 -2.40 -24.21
N ILE A 229 -13.72 -2.47 -23.99
CA ILE A 229 -12.78 -3.13 -24.89
C ILE A 229 -12.08 -4.26 -24.16
N PHE A 230 -12.23 -5.48 -24.72
CA PHE A 230 -11.46 -6.63 -24.30
C PHE A 230 -10.20 -6.75 -25.18
N PHE A 231 -9.02 -6.67 -24.57
CA PHE A 231 -7.73 -6.72 -25.29
C PHE A 231 -7.23 -8.13 -25.57
N GLY A 232 -7.99 -9.15 -25.16
CA GLY A 232 -7.63 -10.55 -25.34
C GLY A 232 -6.92 -11.14 -24.12
N VAL A 233 -6.50 -12.37 -24.26
CA VAL A 233 -5.68 -13.10 -23.29
C VAL A 233 -4.26 -13.13 -23.83
N THR A 234 -3.31 -12.68 -23.02
CA THR A 234 -1.90 -12.52 -23.42
C THR A 234 -0.97 -13.22 -22.43
N ASN A 235 0.09 -13.84 -22.96
CA ASN A 235 1.18 -14.42 -22.16
C ASN A 235 2.33 -13.42 -22.10
N TYR A 236 2.29 -12.48 -21.17
CA TYR A 236 3.39 -11.52 -20.98
C TYR A 236 4.52 -12.07 -20.11
N THR A 237 4.21 -13.06 -19.27
CA THR A 237 5.17 -13.66 -18.33
C THR A 237 4.99 -15.18 -18.30
N ALA A 238 5.75 -15.88 -17.49
CA ALA A 238 5.53 -17.27 -17.14
C ALA A 238 4.12 -17.49 -16.56
N ARG A 239 3.69 -18.73 -16.41
CA ARG A 239 2.39 -19.13 -15.88
C ARG A 239 1.94 -18.25 -14.71
N GLY A 240 0.68 -17.80 -14.73
CA GLY A 240 0.00 -17.20 -13.60
C GLY A 240 0.35 -15.77 -13.26
N ALA A 241 1.10 -15.07 -14.10
CA ALA A 241 1.25 -13.65 -13.92
C ALA A 241 -0.08 -12.93 -14.11
N VAL A 242 -0.44 -12.10 -13.17
CA VAL A 242 -1.64 -11.27 -13.24
C VAL A 242 -1.26 -9.84 -13.59
N LEU A 243 -2.00 -9.25 -14.53
CA LEU A 243 -1.88 -7.83 -14.82
C LEU A 243 -2.52 -7.02 -13.69
N GLN A 244 -1.75 -6.09 -13.13
CA GLN A 244 -2.26 -5.10 -12.18
C GLN A 244 -2.43 -3.75 -12.89
N PRO A 245 -3.66 -3.35 -13.21
CA PRO A 245 -3.92 -2.01 -13.68
C PRO A 245 -3.55 -0.99 -12.61
N VAL A 246 -2.77 0.01 -12.98
CA VAL A 246 -2.29 1.01 -12.04
C VAL A 246 -3.43 1.96 -11.69
N THR A 247 -3.76 2.03 -10.41
CA THR A 247 -4.74 3.00 -9.91
C THR A 247 -4.10 4.37 -9.79
N CYS A 248 -4.67 5.36 -10.47
CA CYS A 248 -4.19 6.73 -10.50
C CYS A 248 -5.32 7.69 -10.12
N LEU A 249 -5.31 8.17 -8.89
CA LEU A 249 -6.37 9.01 -8.32
C LEU A 249 -6.02 10.51 -8.30
N ASP A 250 -4.90 10.91 -8.91
CA ASP A 250 -4.44 12.29 -9.00
C ASP A 250 -5.05 13.08 -10.19
N GLY A 251 -6.04 12.48 -10.88
CA GLY A 251 -6.72 13.06 -12.03
C GLY A 251 -5.97 12.85 -13.36
N SER A 252 -4.85 12.11 -13.37
CA SER A 252 -4.18 11.73 -14.63
C SER A 252 -4.77 10.44 -15.20
N SER A 253 -4.66 10.31 -16.53
CA SER A 253 -5.04 9.12 -17.27
C SER A 253 -3.84 8.63 -18.06
N ARG A 254 -3.29 7.49 -17.65
CA ARG A 254 -2.05 6.95 -18.23
C ARG A 254 -2.22 5.57 -18.83
N GLY A 255 -3.26 4.83 -18.43
CA GLY A 255 -3.49 3.45 -18.89
C GLY A 255 -2.37 2.48 -18.53
N ASN A 256 -1.61 2.75 -17.45
CA ASN A 256 -0.49 1.94 -17.05
C ASN A 256 -0.96 0.60 -16.49
N ILE A 257 -0.30 -0.49 -16.90
CA ILE A 257 -0.53 -1.86 -16.45
C ILE A 257 0.82 -2.45 -16.09
N LEU A 258 0.92 -3.12 -14.94
CA LEU A 258 2.15 -3.71 -14.44
C LEU A 258 1.91 -5.18 -14.06
N ALA A 259 2.93 -6.02 -14.16
CA ALA A 259 2.93 -7.39 -13.67
C ALA A 259 4.30 -7.75 -13.09
N ALA A 260 4.31 -8.48 -11.99
CA ALA A 260 5.47 -9.26 -11.57
C ALA A 260 5.42 -10.62 -12.25
N GLY A 261 6.57 -11.19 -12.58
CA GLY A 261 6.63 -12.56 -13.04
C GLY A 261 6.54 -13.52 -11.86
N SER A 262 5.85 -14.61 -12.02
CA SER A 262 5.90 -15.86 -11.29
C SER A 262 4.72 -16.24 -10.42
N LEU A 263 4.33 -17.47 -10.62
CA LEU A 263 3.64 -18.34 -9.68
C LEU A 263 4.64 -18.99 -8.74
N GLY A 264 4.24 -19.26 -7.52
CA GLY A 264 5.03 -19.92 -6.50
C GLY A 264 5.56 -21.29 -6.88
N ASP A 265 4.92 -21.97 -7.83
CA ASP A 265 5.27 -23.35 -8.23
C ASP A 265 6.46 -23.47 -9.15
N ASP A 266 6.98 -22.39 -9.72
CA ASP A 266 8.07 -22.51 -10.70
C ASP A 266 9.47 -22.46 -10.09
N PHE A 267 9.63 -21.99 -8.85
CA PHE A 267 10.92 -21.83 -8.14
C PHE A 267 12.03 -21.21 -8.98
N LEU A 268 11.64 -20.48 -10.04
CA LEU A 268 12.58 -19.86 -10.95
C LEU A 268 13.00 -18.49 -10.42
N PHE A 269 14.23 -18.12 -10.75
CA PHE A 269 14.69 -16.76 -10.52
C PHE A 269 14.09 -15.83 -11.57
N HIS A 270 13.38 -14.81 -11.12
CA HIS A 270 12.88 -13.74 -11.96
C HIS A 270 13.75 -12.50 -11.79
N SER A 271 13.97 -11.76 -12.85
CA SER A 271 14.79 -10.54 -12.84
C SER A 271 14.14 -9.41 -13.63
N ASN A 272 12.83 -9.48 -13.82
CA ASN A 272 12.08 -8.46 -14.54
C ASN A 272 10.66 -8.31 -14.01
N LEU A 273 10.15 -7.10 -14.15
CA LEU A 273 8.73 -6.79 -14.18
C LEU A 273 8.32 -6.59 -15.65
N VAL A 274 7.03 -6.74 -15.93
CA VAL A 274 6.46 -6.46 -17.24
C VAL A 274 5.49 -5.30 -17.12
N ALA A 275 5.60 -4.34 -18.03
CA ALA A 275 4.68 -3.22 -18.12
C ALA A 275 4.09 -3.11 -19.52
N THR A 276 2.85 -2.66 -19.62
CA THR A 276 2.22 -2.27 -20.87
C THR A 276 1.33 -1.05 -20.64
N THR A 277 0.86 -0.42 -21.70
CA THR A 277 0.04 0.78 -21.61
C THR A 277 -1.19 0.63 -22.51
N VAL A 278 -2.36 0.90 -21.96
CA VAL A 278 -3.56 1.12 -22.76
C VAL A 278 -3.45 2.51 -23.36
N LEU A 279 -3.25 2.58 -24.66
CA LEU A 279 -3.21 3.83 -25.42
C LEU A 279 -4.63 4.36 -25.61
N HIS A 280 -4.82 5.67 -25.49
CA HIS A 280 -6.13 6.34 -25.57
C HIS A 280 -7.16 5.78 -24.57
N PRO A 281 -6.82 5.68 -23.26
CA PRO A 281 -7.71 5.09 -22.28
C PRO A 281 -9.05 5.83 -22.22
N GLY A 282 -10.13 5.06 -22.10
CA GLY A 282 -11.50 5.57 -22.13
C GLY A 282 -12.05 5.87 -23.53
N ALA A 283 -11.27 5.75 -24.60
CA ALA A 283 -11.75 5.93 -25.98
C ALA A 283 -12.12 4.59 -26.61
N THR A 284 -13.08 4.62 -27.55
CA THR A 284 -13.54 3.41 -28.29
C THR A 284 -12.49 2.85 -29.26
N ASN A 285 -11.43 3.59 -29.53
CA ASN A 285 -10.28 3.17 -30.32
C ASN A 285 -9.04 2.88 -29.44
N ALA A 286 -9.22 2.62 -28.16
CA ALA A 286 -8.12 2.26 -27.28
C ALA A 286 -7.42 0.99 -27.78
N THR A 287 -6.10 0.95 -27.65
CA THR A 287 -5.25 -0.18 -28.06
C THR A 287 -4.21 -0.47 -26.98
N LEU A 288 -3.64 -1.66 -27.01
CA LEU A 288 -2.58 -2.04 -26.08
C LEU A 288 -1.21 -1.81 -26.73
N ALA A 289 -0.33 -1.11 -26.03
CA ALA A 289 1.05 -0.94 -26.47
C ALA A 289 1.83 -2.27 -26.34
N PRO A 290 2.92 -2.45 -27.08
CA PRO A 290 3.83 -3.58 -26.82
C PRO A 290 4.32 -3.57 -25.38
N ALA A 291 4.45 -4.77 -24.80
CA ALA A 291 4.96 -4.93 -23.45
C ALA A 291 6.44 -4.53 -23.36
N THR A 292 6.83 -3.97 -22.22
CA THR A 292 8.18 -3.56 -21.87
C THR A 292 8.65 -4.37 -20.67
N ASN A 293 9.82 -4.97 -20.77
CA ASN A 293 10.50 -5.61 -19.64
C ASN A 293 11.29 -4.55 -18.86
N ILE A 294 11.07 -4.51 -17.55
CA ILE A 294 11.78 -3.64 -16.60
C ILE A 294 12.73 -4.53 -15.83
N LEU A 295 14.05 -4.37 -16.03
CA LEU A 295 15.04 -5.14 -15.30
C LEU A 295 15.05 -4.73 -13.82
N VAL A 296 15.01 -5.73 -12.94
CA VAL A 296 15.08 -5.59 -11.48
C VAL A 296 16.08 -6.60 -10.91
N ASP A 297 16.44 -6.45 -9.64
CA ASP A 297 17.24 -7.45 -8.95
C ASP A 297 16.49 -8.80 -8.92
N ALA A 298 17.23 -9.89 -9.09
CA ALA A 298 16.65 -11.22 -9.12
C ALA A 298 15.90 -11.55 -7.82
N TYR A 299 14.79 -12.27 -7.96
CA TYR A 299 13.95 -12.73 -6.85
C TYR A 299 13.37 -14.12 -7.14
N THR A 300 12.97 -14.79 -6.08
CA THR A 300 12.18 -16.03 -6.11
C THR A 300 10.88 -15.83 -5.33
N ALA A 301 9.94 -16.73 -5.51
CA ALA A 301 8.75 -16.81 -4.68
C ALA A 301 9.12 -16.96 -3.20
N PRO A 302 8.32 -16.42 -2.27
CA PRO A 302 8.56 -16.55 -0.85
C PRO A 302 8.44 -18.00 -0.36
N LEU A 303 8.95 -18.26 0.83
CA LEU A 303 8.68 -19.49 1.57
C LEU A 303 7.46 -19.28 2.47
N ASN A 304 6.71 -20.35 2.74
CA ASN A 304 5.62 -20.29 3.69
C ASN A 304 6.11 -19.82 5.07
N PRO A 305 5.41 -18.86 5.71
CA PRO A 305 5.81 -18.32 7.00
C PRO A 305 5.71 -19.36 8.13
N MET A 306 6.67 -19.32 9.05
CA MET A 306 6.68 -20.17 10.24
C MET A 306 5.75 -19.63 11.32
N GLN A 307 4.99 -20.49 11.98
CA GLN A 307 4.14 -20.14 13.12
C GLN A 307 4.75 -20.59 14.47
N PRO A 308 4.26 -20.09 15.63
CA PRO A 308 4.80 -20.45 16.96
C PRO A 308 4.72 -21.92 17.33
N ASP A 309 3.81 -22.69 16.77
CA ASP A 309 3.74 -24.14 16.93
C ASP A 309 4.79 -24.92 16.13
N GLY A 310 5.55 -24.24 15.31
CA GLY A 310 6.62 -24.80 14.48
C GLY A 310 6.15 -25.31 13.12
N THR A 311 4.93 -25.00 12.71
CA THR A 311 4.42 -25.32 11.37
C THR A 311 4.78 -24.25 10.36
N ASP A 312 4.90 -24.64 9.10
CA ASP A 312 5.09 -23.80 7.90
C ASP A 312 3.99 -24.05 6.86
N THR A 313 2.81 -24.40 7.34
CA THR A 313 1.66 -24.77 6.51
C THR A 313 0.83 -23.58 6.07
N LEU A 314 1.14 -22.36 6.53
CA LEU A 314 0.44 -21.15 6.12
C LEU A 314 0.77 -20.80 4.67
N ALA A 315 -0.21 -20.89 3.77
CA ALA A 315 0.01 -20.55 2.37
C ALA A 315 0.35 -19.06 2.24
N ASP A 316 1.60 -18.75 1.90
CA ASP A 316 2.01 -17.43 1.45
C ASP A 316 1.96 -17.43 -0.07
N ASN A 317 1.11 -16.61 -0.62
CA ASN A 317 0.92 -16.56 -2.06
C ASN A 317 2.26 -16.27 -2.75
N ASP A 318 2.32 -16.56 -4.02
CA ASP A 318 3.50 -16.41 -4.85
C ASP A 318 4.05 -14.96 -4.94
N ALA A 319 5.00 -14.72 -5.84
CA ALA A 319 5.60 -13.41 -6.05
C ALA A 319 4.77 -12.48 -6.98
N ARG A 320 3.47 -12.72 -7.18
CA ARG A 320 2.58 -11.79 -7.92
C ARG A 320 2.40 -10.47 -7.16
N PHE A 321 2.00 -9.42 -7.87
CA PHE A 321 1.41 -8.25 -7.21
C PHE A 321 0.01 -8.61 -6.74
N SER A 322 -0.13 -9.01 -5.49
CA SER A 322 -1.42 -9.36 -4.90
C SER A 322 -2.25 -8.12 -4.56
N ALA A 323 -1.59 -7.05 -4.15
CA ALA A 323 -2.24 -5.79 -3.84
C ALA A 323 -2.25 -4.82 -5.01
N ARG A 324 -3.06 -3.79 -4.87
CA ARG A 324 -3.19 -2.70 -5.84
C ARG A 324 -1.88 -1.98 -6.06
N VAL A 325 -1.54 -1.75 -7.33
CA VAL A 325 -0.45 -0.87 -7.75
C VAL A 325 -0.97 0.56 -7.85
N TYR A 326 -0.28 1.49 -7.22
CA TYR A 326 -0.67 2.89 -7.15
C TYR A 326 0.23 3.80 -7.98
N ALA A 327 -0.35 4.88 -8.53
CA ALA A 327 0.43 6.00 -9.04
C ALA A 327 0.10 7.29 -8.27
N ALA A 328 1.14 8.00 -7.85
CA ALA A 328 1.05 9.29 -7.19
C ALA A 328 2.17 10.21 -7.68
N GLY A 329 1.83 11.45 -8.09
CA GLY A 329 2.82 12.45 -8.52
C GLY A 329 3.69 12.02 -9.72
N GLY A 330 3.16 11.17 -10.61
CA GLY A 330 3.89 10.65 -11.77
C GLY A 330 4.83 9.47 -11.47
N VAL A 331 4.75 8.88 -10.28
CA VAL A 331 5.52 7.70 -9.87
C VAL A 331 4.56 6.55 -9.59
N ILE A 332 4.86 5.37 -10.12
CA ILE A 332 4.17 4.11 -9.80
C ILE A 332 4.85 3.48 -8.60
N PHE A 333 4.06 3.02 -7.64
CA PHE A 333 4.47 2.29 -6.44
C PHE A 333 3.87 0.88 -6.49
N ALA A 334 4.72 -0.12 -6.32
CA ALA A 334 4.33 -1.53 -6.30
C ALA A 334 5.09 -2.28 -5.19
N VAL A 335 4.50 -3.34 -4.67
CA VAL A 335 5.10 -4.21 -3.67
C VAL A 335 4.62 -5.64 -3.88
N HIS A 336 5.50 -6.62 -3.64
CA HIS A 336 5.15 -8.04 -3.64
C HIS A 336 6.01 -8.84 -2.66
N ASN A 337 5.64 -10.09 -2.44
CA ASN A 337 6.42 -11.02 -1.64
C ASN A 337 7.60 -11.58 -2.44
N ILE A 338 8.69 -11.83 -1.74
CA ILE A 338 9.88 -12.51 -2.26
C ILE A 338 10.53 -13.34 -1.15
N GLU A 339 11.45 -14.23 -1.54
CA GLU A 339 12.36 -14.87 -0.57
C GLU A 339 13.64 -14.04 -0.42
N VAL A 340 14.05 -13.79 0.83
CA VAL A 340 15.36 -13.22 1.17
C VAL A 340 15.97 -13.97 2.35
N ALA A 341 17.12 -14.58 2.15
CA ALA A 341 17.90 -15.28 3.17
C ALA A 341 17.11 -16.36 3.94
N GLY A 342 16.23 -17.07 3.24
CA GLY A 342 15.42 -18.17 3.78
C GLY A 342 14.16 -17.70 4.53
N ARG A 343 13.68 -16.47 4.28
CA ARG A 343 12.47 -15.90 4.87
C ARG A 343 11.60 -15.22 3.84
N ALA A 344 10.32 -15.19 4.10
CA ALA A 344 9.40 -14.32 3.36
C ALA A 344 9.70 -12.85 3.67
N ALA A 345 9.81 -12.03 2.64
CA ALA A 345 10.17 -10.63 2.69
C ALA A 345 9.39 -9.82 1.64
N LEU A 346 9.46 -8.50 1.73
CA LEU A 346 8.72 -7.60 0.85
C LEU A 346 9.67 -6.85 -0.06
N ARG A 347 9.44 -6.88 -1.38
CA ARG A 347 10.15 -6.04 -2.34
C ARG A 347 9.24 -4.97 -2.89
N TRP A 348 9.66 -3.72 -2.78
CA TRP A 348 8.93 -2.56 -3.28
C TRP A 348 9.67 -1.89 -4.42
N TYR A 349 8.92 -1.18 -5.26
CA TYR A 349 9.41 -0.50 -6.44
C TYR A 349 8.83 0.90 -6.56
N ARG A 350 9.63 1.80 -7.13
CA ARG A 350 9.22 3.09 -7.66
C ARG A 350 9.59 3.16 -9.13
N LEU A 351 8.62 3.38 -9.99
CA LEU A 351 8.80 3.47 -11.43
C LEU A 351 8.30 4.82 -11.93
N ASP A 352 8.94 5.37 -12.94
CA ASP A 352 8.43 6.54 -13.66
C ASP A 352 7.15 6.15 -14.43
N ALA A 353 6.04 6.83 -14.15
CA ALA A 353 4.76 6.48 -14.75
C ALA A 353 4.65 6.84 -16.25
N ALA A 354 5.58 7.61 -16.80
CA ALA A 354 5.57 7.99 -18.22
C ALA A 354 6.33 7.00 -19.11
N ASN A 355 7.33 6.29 -18.56
CA ASN A 355 8.23 5.45 -19.36
C ASN A 355 8.67 4.16 -18.69
N TYR A 356 8.16 3.87 -17.48
CA TYR A 356 8.47 2.70 -16.66
C TYR A 356 9.94 2.56 -16.25
N ALA A 357 10.75 3.62 -16.30
CA ALA A 357 12.10 3.58 -15.79
C ALA A 357 12.09 3.24 -14.29
N LEU A 358 12.90 2.26 -13.89
CA LEU A 358 13.10 1.94 -12.49
C LEU A 358 13.82 3.11 -11.81
N LEU A 359 13.12 3.80 -10.92
CA LEU A 359 13.65 4.92 -10.15
C LEU A 359 14.34 4.42 -8.88
N GLU A 360 13.77 3.39 -8.25
CA GLU A 360 14.25 2.80 -7.01
C GLU A 360 13.56 1.46 -6.75
N SER A 361 14.25 0.56 -6.09
CA SER A 361 13.69 -0.65 -5.48
C SER A 361 14.42 -0.95 -4.18
N GLY A 362 13.79 -1.71 -3.31
CA GLY A 362 14.43 -2.16 -2.08
C GLY A 362 13.62 -3.25 -1.40
N ASP A 363 14.28 -3.96 -0.47
CA ASP A 363 13.70 -5.02 0.29
C ASP A 363 13.43 -4.57 1.73
N ILE A 364 12.27 -4.93 2.25
CA ILE A 364 11.97 -4.86 3.68
C ILE A 364 12.07 -6.28 4.21
N THR A 365 13.05 -6.49 5.05
CA THR A 365 13.32 -7.74 5.77
C THR A 365 13.26 -7.48 7.27
N ASP A 366 12.84 -8.47 8.02
CA ASP A 366 12.89 -8.44 9.48
C ASP A 366 13.71 -9.64 9.99
N PRO A 367 14.62 -9.47 10.95
CA PRO A 367 15.44 -10.57 11.44
C PRO A 367 14.62 -11.64 12.17
N ASP A 368 13.46 -11.26 12.69
CA ASP A 368 12.65 -12.09 13.57
C ASP A 368 11.30 -12.49 12.93
N LEU A 369 10.86 -11.86 11.84
CA LEU A 369 9.55 -12.08 11.22
C LEU A 369 9.69 -12.53 9.76
N ASP A 370 8.82 -13.43 9.35
CA ASP A 370 8.42 -13.64 7.97
C ASP A 370 7.31 -12.64 7.63
N LEU A 371 7.50 -11.84 6.58
CA LEU A 371 6.59 -10.76 6.18
C LEU A 371 5.85 -11.15 4.90
N PHE A 372 4.52 -11.02 4.88
CA PHE A 372 3.70 -11.51 3.78
C PHE A 372 2.43 -10.69 3.54
N TYR A 373 1.77 -10.91 2.40
CA TYR A 373 0.58 -10.20 1.90
C TYR A 373 0.70 -8.68 2.01
N PRO A 374 1.71 -8.07 1.36
CA PRO A 374 1.91 -6.63 1.43
C PRO A 374 0.92 -5.86 0.57
N SER A 375 0.62 -4.63 1.00
CA SER A 375 -0.03 -3.60 0.20
C SER A 375 0.70 -2.27 0.37
N ILE A 376 0.72 -1.43 -0.68
CA ILE A 376 1.47 -0.16 -0.70
C ILE A 376 0.59 0.99 -1.14
N ALA A 377 0.73 2.13 -0.48
CA ALA A 377 0.20 3.41 -0.95
C ALA A 377 1.20 4.54 -0.69
N ALA A 378 1.13 5.58 -1.50
CA ALA A 378 1.98 6.75 -1.36
C ALA A 378 1.18 8.03 -1.58
N ASN A 379 1.54 9.09 -0.86
CA ASN A 379 0.97 10.41 -1.05
C ASN A 379 1.91 11.34 -1.84
N THR A 380 1.41 12.48 -2.24
CA THR A 380 2.18 13.50 -2.98
C THR A 380 3.24 14.21 -2.14
N ASN A 381 3.24 14.02 -0.82
CA ASN A 381 4.27 14.55 0.09
C ASN A 381 5.50 13.65 0.20
N GLY A 382 5.54 12.54 -0.53
CA GLY A 382 6.63 11.58 -0.53
C GLY A 382 6.56 10.55 0.60
N VAL A 383 5.48 10.53 1.38
CA VAL A 383 5.27 9.47 2.37
C VAL A 383 4.76 8.23 1.66
N VAL A 384 5.38 7.09 1.96
CA VAL A 384 5.04 5.76 1.45
C VAL A 384 4.72 4.88 2.65
N VAL A 385 3.60 4.18 2.61
CA VAL A 385 3.22 3.22 3.66
C VAL A 385 2.97 1.86 3.04
N ILE A 386 3.58 0.83 3.65
CA ILE A 386 3.36 -0.57 3.31
C ILE A 386 2.69 -1.22 4.51
N GLY A 387 1.52 -1.82 4.31
CA GLY A 387 0.86 -2.70 5.28
C GLY A 387 1.18 -4.16 4.95
N CYS A 388 1.34 -5.02 5.95
CA CYS A 388 1.61 -6.45 5.76
C CYS A 388 1.23 -7.25 7.00
N ASN A 389 1.13 -8.57 6.83
CA ASN A 389 1.18 -9.49 7.95
C ASN A 389 2.62 -9.89 8.27
N GLY A 390 2.85 -10.38 9.48
CA GLY A 390 4.13 -10.94 9.90
C GLY A 390 3.97 -11.93 11.02
N CYS A 391 4.73 -13.03 10.99
CA CYS A 391 4.78 -14.03 12.05
C CYS A 391 6.17 -14.69 12.15
N SER A 392 6.37 -15.51 13.17
CA SER A 392 7.57 -16.32 13.36
C SER A 392 7.32 -17.42 14.39
N LEU A 393 8.32 -18.23 14.67
CA LEU A 393 8.30 -19.21 15.77
C LEU A 393 8.01 -18.60 17.16
N ASN A 394 8.11 -17.28 17.30
CA ASN A 394 7.91 -16.58 18.59
C ASN A 394 6.79 -15.53 18.53
N THR A 395 6.15 -15.36 17.38
CA THR A 395 5.17 -14.30 17.16
C THR A 395 4.02 -14.83 16.33
N TYR A 396 2.81 -14.77 16.86
CA TYR A 396 1.59 -15.09 16.12
C TYR A 396 1.40 -14.12 14.95
N ILE A 397 0.65 -14.55 13.93
CA ILE A 397 0.34 -13.72 12.78
C ILE A 397 -0.27 -12.41 13.24
N SER A 398 0.42 -11.33 12.97
CA SER A 398 0.08 -9.98 13.42
C SER A 398 0.08 -9.00 12.25
N SER A 399 -0.61 -7.88 12.40
CA SER A 399 -0.71 -6.82 11.40
C SER A 399 0.34 -5.75 11.66
N TYR A 400 1.11 -5.40 10.63
CA TYR A 400 2.18 -4.40 10.70
C TYR A 400 2.06 -3.34 9.60
N ALA A 401 2.70 -2.21 9.84
CA ALA A 401 2.95 -1.20 8.81
C ALA A 401 4.39 -0.70 8.86
N TYR A 402 4.94 -0.40 7.69
CA TYR A 402 6.21 0.31 7.49
C TYR A 402 5.92 1.65 6.84
N ALA A 403 6.33 2.75 7.49
CA ALA A 403 6.20 4.07 6.92
C ALA A 403 7.56 4.61 6.49
N GLY A 404 7.64 5.10 5.27
CA GLY A 404 8.84 5.64 4.67
C GLY A 404 8.64 7.04 4.12
N LEU A 405 9.75 7.74 3.93
CA LEU A 405 9.81 9.06 3.28
C LEU A 405 10.73 8.99 2.07
N THR A 406 10.21 9.38 0.92
CA THR A 406 11.03 9.64 -0.25
C THR A 406 11.56 11.07 -0.21
N ALA A 407 12.86 11.21 -0.05
CA ALA A 407 13.55 12.50 -0.08
C ALA A 407 14.78 12.40 -1.00
N ASN A 408 15.00 13.39 -1.86
CA ASN A 408 16.11 13.39 -2.82
C ASN A 408 16.16 12.16 -3.75
N GLY A 409 15.00 11.58 -4.05
CA GLY A 409 14.93 10.39 -4.90
C GLY A 409 15.20 9.07 -4.17
N VAL A 410 15.45 9.09 -2.87
CA VAL A 410 15.69 7.91 -2.03
C VAL A 410 14.57 7.77 -1.00
N THR A 411 14.04 6.55 -0.89
CA THR A 411 13.01 6.19 0.09
C THR A 411 13.65 5.49 1.28
N THR A 412 13.40 6.00 2.48
CA THR A 412 13.88 5.38 3.73
C THR A 412 12.69 5.01 4.59
N PHE A 413 12.53 3.71 4.86
CA PHE A 413 11.52 3.20 5.78
C PHE A 413 12.01 3.21 7.23
N GLY A 414 11.07 3.44 8.15
CA GLY A 414 11.30 3.29 9.58
C GLY A 414 11.15 1.83 10.04
N ASN A 415 11.21 1.64 11.36
CA ASN A 415 10.92 0.34 11.97
C ASN A 415 9.45 -0.05 11.77
N PRO A 416 9.12 -1.37 11.84
CA PRO A 416 7.75 -1.82 11.80
C PRO A 416 6.92 -1.23 12.94
N VAL A 417 5.69 -0.87 12.63
CA VAL A 417 4.67 -0.46 13.60
C VAL A 417 3.69 -1.61 13.72
N LEU A 418 3.57 -2.20 14.90
CA LEU A 418 2.56 -3.21 15.19
C LEU A 418 1.19 -2.52 15.23
N LEU A 419 0.30 -2.89 14.32
CA LEU A 419 -1.07 -2.37 14.23
C LEU A 419 -2.02 -3.16 15.11
N ALA A 420 -1.96 -4.49 15.02
CA ALA A 420 -2.71 -5.41 15.86
C ALA A 420 -1.96 -6.73 16.02
N ALA A 421 -1.93 -7.25 17.24
CA ALA A 421 -1.27 -8.51 17.57
C ALA A 421 -2.23 -9.68 17.40
N GLY A 422 -1.77 -10.75 16.77
CA GLY A 422 -2.42 -12.05 16.85
C GLY A 422 -2.22 -12.72 18.22
N SER A 423 -3.04 -13.70 18.52
CA SER A 423 -3.04 -14.37 19.82
C SER A 423 -3.02 -15.90 19.76
N VAL A 424 -3.17 -16.47 18.56
CA VAL A 424 -3.21 -17.92 18.30
C VAL A 424 -2.52 -18.24 16.98
N ASN A 425 -2.13 -19.49 16.77
CA ASN A 425 -1.76 -20.00 15.46
C ASN A 425 -3.01 -20.07 14.58
N TYR A 426 -2.82 -20.12 13.28
CA TYR A 426 -3.91 -20.27 12.32
C TYR A 426 -3.75 -21.58 11.54
N HIS A 427 -4.80 -22.39 11.57
CA HIS A 427 -4.95 -23.60 10.78
C HIS A 427 -6.38 -23.65 10.27
N ASP A 428 -6.59 -23.60 8.98
CA ASP A 428 -7.95 -23.67 8.44
C ASP A 428 -8.54 -25.09 8.60
N LEU A 429 -9.86 -25.19 8.49
CA LEU A 429 -10.56 -26.46 8.69
C LEU A 429 -10.15 -27.53 7.67
N ASN A 430 -9.71 -27.16 6.47
CA ASN A 430 -9.27 -28.12 5.45
C ASN A 430 -7.94 -28.78 5.87
N GLU A 431 -6.99 -27.99 6.38
CA GLU A 431 -5.75 -28.52 6.94
C GLU A 431 -6.02 -29.38 8.17
N LEU A 432 -6.78 -28.87 9.14
CA LEU A 432 -7.07 -29.56 10.41
C LEU A 432 -7.76 -30.92 10.22
N PHE A 433 -8.59 -31.07 9.19
CA PHE A 433 -9.26 -32.34 8.88
C PHE A 433 -8.55 -33.17 7.80
N GLY A 434 -7.32 -32.79 7.42
CA GLY A 434 -6.49 -33.53 6.47
C GLY A 434 -6.96 -33.48 5.03
N GLY A 435 -7.71 -32.42 4.67
CA GLY A 435 -8.16 -32.16 3.29
C GLY A 435 -7.15 -31.40 2.46
N ALA A 436 -6.21 -30.71 3.10
CA ALA A 436 -5.12 -29.95 2.47
C ALA A 436 -3.85 -30.06 3.32
N ASP A 437 -2.70 -29.83 2.70
CA ASP A 437 -1.39 -29.78 3.37
C ASP A 437 -1.04 -28.35 3.84
N GLU A 438 -1.86 -27.35 3.47
CA GLU A 438 -1.65 -25.94 3.75
C GLU A 438 -2.95 -25.26 4.20
N SER A 439 -2.82 -24.28 5.07
CA SER A 439 -3.90 -23.38 5.48
C SER A 439 -3.97 -22.17 4.55
N ARG A 440 -5.14 -21.91 3.98
CA ARG A 440 -5.40 -20.72 3.15
C ARG A 440 -5.52 -19.48 4.03
N TRP A 441 -4.55 -18.55 3.90
CA TRP A 441 -4.61 -17.29 4.64
C TRP A 441 -5.47 -16.24 3.95
N GLY A 442 -5.40 -16.16 2.66
CA GLY A 442 -6.06 -15.17 1.81
C GLY A 442 -5.07 -14.66 0.78
N ASP A 443 -5.57 -14.05 -0.27
CA ASP A 443 -4.74 -13.68 -1.40
C ASP A 443 -4.39 -12.19 -1.40
N TYR A 444 -5.04 -11.39 -0.53
CA TYR A 444 -4.97 -9.94 -0.64
C TYR A 444 -4.92 -9.23 0.72
N SER A 445 -4.29 -8.05 0.70
CA SER A 445 -4.50 -6.98 1.64
C SER A 445 -4.69 -5.65 0.89
N ALA A 446 -5.13 -4.61 1.57
CA ALA A 446 -5.27 -3.32 0.93
C ALA A 446 -4.83 -2.18 1.83
N ILE A 447 -4.22 -1.16 1.21
CA ILE A 447 -3.96 0.13 1.82
C ILE A 447 -4.37 1.25 0.86
N SER A 448 -4.88 2.35 1.38
CA SER A 448 -5.22 3.52 0.59
C SER A 448 -4.95 4.82 1.35
N VAL A 449 -4.61 5.87 0.60
CA VAL A 449 -4.48 7.23 1.14
C VAL A 449 -5.87 7.80 1.38
N ASP A 450 -6.08 8.44 2.51
CA ASP A 450 -7.34 9.14 2.82
C ASP A 450 -7.50 10.35 1.89
N PRO A 451 -8.58 10.41 1.08
CA PRO A 451 -8.78 11.51 0.14
C PRO A 451 -9.08 12.86 0.83
N SER A 452 -9.47 12.85 2.10
CA SER A 452 -9.74 14.07 2.88
C SER A 452 -8.50 14.61 3.60
N ASP A 453 -7.49 13.75 3.86
CA ASP A 453 -6.24 14.12 4.53
C ASP A 453 -5.10 13.21 4.05
N PRO A 454 -4.21 13.65 3.17
CA PRO A 454 -3.15 12.83 2.63
C PRO A 454 -2.10 12.39 3.67
N ALA A 455 -2.13 12.89 4.90
CA ALA A 455 -1.31 12.40 5.99
C ALA A 455 -1.86 11.11 6.63
N ARG A 456 -3.04 10.68 6.22
CA ARG A 456 -3.73 9.49 6.74
C ARG A 456 -3.76 8.39 5.69
N PHE A 457 -3.54 7.17 6.15
CA PHE A 457 -3.62 5.94 5.37
C PHE A 457 -4.54 4.97 6.10
N TRP A 458 -5.25 4.15 5.35
CA TRP A 458 -6.11 3.11 5.90
C TRP A 458 -5.72 1.76 5.31
N THR A 459 -5.55 0.77 6.18
CA THR A 459 -5.21 -0.60 5.77
C THR A 459 -6.22 -1.60 6.32
N ILE A 460 -6.38 -2.71 5.59
CA ILE A 460 -7.14 -3.88 6.01
C ILE A 460 -6.26 -5.11 5.86
N GLN A 461 -6.20 -5.91 6.92
CA GLN A 461 -5.39 -7.12 6.99
C GLN A 461 -6.12 -8.19 7.79
N MET A 462 -5.87 -9.46 7.49
CA MET A 462 -6.45 -10.59 8.20
C MET A 462 -5.65 -10.88 9.47
N LEU A 463 -6.32 -11.33 10.53
CA LEU A 463 -5.74 -11.82 11.78
C LEU A 463 -6.38 -13.14 12.18
N PRO A 464 -5.66 -14.07 12.85
CA PRO A 464 -6.26 -15.26 13.39
C PRO A 464 -7.23 -14.92 14.53
N LEU A 465 -8.33 -15.66 14.60
CA LEU A 465 -9.36 -15.52 15.62
C LEU A 465 -9.51 -16.83 16.39
N TYR A 466 -9.42 -16.76 17.72
CA TYR A 466 -9.69 -17.90 18.58
C TYR A 466 -11.20 -18.07 18.80
N ASP A 467 -11.75 -19.22 18.44
CA ASP A 467 -13.18 -19.51 18.57
C ASP A 467 -13.61 -20.03 19.94
N GLY A 468 -12.65 -20.39 20.79
CA GLY A 468 -12.87 -20.96 22.13
C GLY A 468 -13.17 -22.46 22.14
N LEU A 469 -13.12 -23.15 21.01
CA LEU A 469 -13.42 -24.57 20.88
C LEU A 469 -12.18 -25.44 20.64
N LEU A 470 -11.27 -24.97 19.79
CA LEU A 470 -9.99 -25.61 19.51
C LEU A 470 -8.86 -24.83 20.19
N GLU A 471 -7.77 -25.48 20.55
CA GLU A 471 -6.59 -24.80 21.12
C GLU A 471 -5.87 -23.95 20.06
N GLU A 472 -6.17 -24.14 18.79
CA GLU A 472 -5.64 -23.46 17.61
C GLU A 472 -6.75 -22.64 16.96
N GLY A 473 -6.41 -21.47 16.39
CA GLY A 473 -7.39 -20.62 15.69
C GLY A 473 -7.67 -21.19 14.31
N ASP A 474 -8.88 -21.63 14.08
CA ASP A 474 -9.39 -22.08 12.78
C ASP A 474 -10.20 -20.99 12.07
N LEU A 475 -10.35 -19.86 12.73
CA LEU A 475 -11.10 -18.71 12.25
C LEU A 475 -10.19 -17.50 12.01
N TRP A 476 -10.67 -16.60 11.19
CA TRP A 476 -10.03 -15.33 10.90
C TRP A 476 -10.96 -14.14 11.19
N GLN A 477 -10.36 -12.98 11.39
CA GLN A 477 -11.04 -11.67 11.44
C GLN A 477 -10.28 -10.65 10.63
N MET A 478 -10.98 -9.67 10.10
CA MET A 478 -10.36 -8.53 9.43
C MET A 478 -10.02 -7.44 10.45
N GLN A 479 -8.83 -6.88 10.32
CA GLN A 479 -8.37 -5.72 11.09
C GLN A 479 -8.29 -4.51 10.19
N ILE A 480 -9.00 -3.44 10.53
CA ILE A 480 -9.00 -2.17 9.82
C ILE A 480 -8.29 -1.14 10.69
N THR A 481 -7.27 -0.49 10.15
CA THR A 481 -6.44 0.44 10.90
C THR A 481 -6.20 1.74 10.14
N GLU A 482 -6.43 2.86 10.80
CA GLU A 482 -5.99 4.19 10.36
C GLU A 482 -4.56 4.45 10.82
N ILE A 483 -3.70 4.83 9.88
CA ILE A 483 -2.30 5.15 10.08
C ILE A 483 -2.12 6.63 9.83
N ILE A 484 -1.88 7.40 10.89
CA ILE A 484 -1.67 8.85 10.82
C ILE A 484 -0.16 9.09 10.74
N THR A 485 0.28 9.73 9.67
CA THR A 485 1.70 10.03 9.44
C THR A 485 1.97 11.51 9.64
N SER A 486 3.16 11.81 10.16
CA SER A 486 3.65 13.17 10.21
C SER A 486 5.13 13.20 9.88
N LEU A 487 5.55 14.28 9.22
CA LEU A 487 6.97 14.49 8.97
C LEU A 487 7.64 14.98 10.25
N PRO A 488 8.83 14.50 10.56
CA PRO A 488 9.58 15.04 11.68
C PRO A 488 9.87 16.52 11.45
N PRO A 489 10.00 17.31 12.52
CA PRO A 489 10.36 18.71 12.39
C PRO A 489 11.62 18.87 11.51
N PRO A 490 11.61 19.79 10.54
CA PRO A 490 12.73 19.95 9.63
C PRO A 490 13.97 20.39 10.41
N GLN A 491 15.11 19.76 10.11
CA GLN A 491 16.37 20.15 10.68
C GLN A 491 16.93 21.36 9.96
N LEU A 492 17.36 22.37 10.74
CA LEU A 492 18.05 23.54 10.24
C LEU A 492 19.58 23.29 10.31
N ALA A 493 20.18 23.14 9.15
CA ALA A 493 21.64 23.06 9.05
C ALA A 493 22.27 24.46 8.99
N ILE A 494 23.44 24.62 9.60
CA ILE A 494 24.22 25.86 9.59
C ILE A 494 25.67 25.56 9.21
N SER A 495 26.19 26.32 8.26
CA SER A 495 27.60 26.26 7.88
C SER A 495 28.16 27.67 7.67
N ARG A 496 29.47 27.85 7.87
CA ARG A 496 30.11 29.14 7.66
C ARG A 496 30.41 29.34 6.16
N SER A 497 30.10 30.51 5.64
CA SER A 497 30.39 30.93 4.27
C SER A 497 31.01 32.34 4.29
N GLY A 498 32.32 32.43 4.43
CA GLY A 498 33.05 33.69 4.55
C GLY A 498 32.62 34.50 5.77
N THR A 499 32.10 35.71 5.54
CA THR A 499 31.53 36.61 6.55
C THR A 499 30.05 36.32 6.87
N ASN A 500 29.48 35.29 6.25
CA ASN A 500 28.09 34.88 6.43
C ASN A 500 28.00 33.48 7.04
N VAL A 501 26.84 33.14 7.54
CA VAL A 501 26.39 31.75 7.74
C VAL A 501 25.42 31.38 6.65
N MET A 502 25.58 30.19 6.08
CA MET A 502 24.60 29.56 5.24
C MET A 502 23.70 28.71 6.13
N LEU A 503 22.44 29.00 6.11
CA LEU A 503 21.37 28.23 6.75
C LEU A 503 20.65 27.48 5.68
N SER A 504 20.37 26.18 5.90
CA SER A 504 19.63 25.36 4.94
C SER A 504 18.71 24.38 5.65
N TRP A 505 17.58 24.05 4.99
CA TRP A 505 16.59 23.10 5.46
C TRP A 505 15.89 22.44 4.28
N PRO A 506 15.21 21.28 4.48
CA PRO A 506 14.53 20.56 3.40
C PRO A 506 13.46 21.41 2.71
N ALA A 507 13.36 21.31 1.39
CA ALA A 507 12.35 22.03 0.58
C ALA A 507 10.90 21.60 0.92
N LEU A 508 10.70 20.38 1.41
CA LEU A 508 9.42 19.89 1.95
C LEU A 508 8.91 20.74 3.13
N ALA A 509 9.81 21.49 3.79
CA ALA A 509 9.48 22.44 4.85
C ALA A 509 9.33 23.89 4.34
N SER A 510 8.82 24.08 3.13
CA SER A 510 8.59 25.41 2.52
C SER A 510 7.62 26.30 3.31
N GLY A 511 6.70 25.69 4.09
CA GLY A 511 5.79 26.41 5.00
C GLY A 511 6.43 26.95 6.27
N TYR A 512 7.69 26.61 6.55
CA TYR A 512 8.42 27.10 7.73
C TYR A 512 9.06 28.47 7.48
N GLN A 513 9.02 29.33 8.50
CA GLN A 513 9.70 30.62 8.54
C GLN A 513 11.01 30.51 9.32
N LEU A 514 12.08 31.09 8.78
CA LEU A 514 13.35 31.19 9.49
C LEU A 514 13.34 32.41 10.43
N LEU A 515 13.49 32.15 11.71
CA LEU A 515 13.56 33.18 12.73
C LEU A 515 14.96 33.26 13.31
N SER A 516 15.35 34.47 13.76
CA SER A 516 16.59 34.69 14.47
C SER A 516 16.40 35.47 15.78
N ALA A 517 17.30 35.26 16.74
CA ALA A 517 17.36 36.00 17.97
C ALA A 517 18.82 36.24 18.36
N THR A 518 19.10 37.32 19.07
CA THR A 518 20.46 37.65 19.60
C THR A 518 20.62 37.27 21.08
N ASN A 519 19.51 36.92 21.74
CA ASN A 519 19.47 36.48 23.12
C ASN A 519 18.37 35.44 23.33
N LEU A 520 18.60 34.43 24.16
CA LEU A 520 17.66 33.39 24.54
C LEU A 520 17.00 33.61 25.93
N ALA A 521 17.19 34.79 26.54
CA ALA A 521 16.50 35.11 27.81
C ALA A 521 14.97 35.17 27.57
N THR A 522 14.22 34.58 28.48
CA THR A 522 12.75 34.49 28.38
C THR A 522 12.09 35.80 28.82
N PRO A 523 11.12 36.35 28.03
CA PRO A 523 10.65 35.86 26.75
C PRO A 523 11.65 36.14 25.61
N VAL A 524 11.92 35.14 24.76
CA VAL A 524 12.85 35.29 23.64
C VAL A 524 12.23 36.12 22.53
N ALA A 525 12.88 37.22 22.14
CA ALA A 525 12.44 38.05 21.01
C ALA A 525 12.93 37.47 19.69
N TRP A 526 12.11 36.59 19.07
CA TRP A 526 12.37 36.06 17.74
C TRP A 526 11.89 37.02 16.66
N ALA A 527 12.71 37.23 15.64
CA ALA A 527 12.39 38.07 14.49
C ALA A 527 12.59 37.29 13.19
N ASN A 528 11.78 37.57 12.18
CA ASN A 528 11.93 36.95 10.85
C ASN A 528 13.30 37.30 10.25
N VAL A 529 13.92 36.32 9.64
CA VAL A 529 15.11 36.52 8.80
C VAL A 529 14.60 37.02 7.43
N THR A 530 15.07 38.22 7.05
CA THR A 530 14.57 38.94 5.86
C THR A 530 15.38 38.68 4.59
N GLN A 531 16.49 37.92 4.72
CA GLN A 531 17.32 37.55 3.58
C GLN A 531 16.56 36.62 2.63
N THR A 532 16.78 36.83 1.33
CA THR A 532 16.17 36.02 0.28
C THR A 532 16.56 34.54 0.44
N THR A 533 15.58 33.67 0.40
CA THR A 533 15.79 32.24 0.33
C THR A 533 15.91 31.78 -1.13
N VAL A 534 16.75 30.79 -1.36
CA VAL A 534 16.93 30.13 -2.66
C VAL A 534 16.61 28.67 -2.49
N THR A 535 15.72 28.16 -3.33
CA THR A 535 15.43 26.72 -3.43
C THR A 535 16.30 26.14 -4.53
N ASN A 536 17.10 25.12 -4.17
CA ASN A 536 17.95 24.39 -5.11
C ASN A 536 17.71 22.89 -4.87
N GLY A 537 17.02 22.26 -5.82
CA GLY A 537 16.57 20.89 -5.63
C GLY A 537 15.69 20.75 -4.38
N ASN A 538 16.05 19.82 -3.49
CA ASN A 538 15.28 19.53 -2.29
C ASN A 538 15.73 20.33 -1.05
N SER A 539 16.46 21.43 -1.23
CA SER A 539 16.94 22.27 -0.14
C SER A 539 16.57 23.73 -0.35
N ILE A 540 16.06 24.35 0.70
CA ILE A 540 15.93 25.81 0.80
C ILE A 540 17.15 26.31 1.57
N SER A 541 17.78 27.37 1.09
CA SER A 541 18.94 27.98 1.75
C SER A 541 18.89 29.50 1.74
N THR A 542 19.57 30.11 2.70
CA THR A 542 19.79 31.57 2.76
C THR A 542 21.14 31.88 3.37
N LEU A 543 21.72 33.01 2.96
CA LEU A 543 22.96 33.54 3.53
C LEU A 543 22.62 34.68 4.47
N VAL A 544 23.00 34.52 5.73
CA VAL A 544 22.78 35.53 6.77
C VAL A 544 24.15 36.09 7.22
N PRO A 545 24.38 37.43 7.19
CA PRO A 545 25.61 38.03 7.68
C PRO A 545 25.86 37.70 9.15
N ILE A 546 27.11 37.37 9.49
CA ILE A 546 27.51 37.18 10.88
C ILE A 546 27.55 38.57 11.52
N SER A 547 26.62 38.81 12.47
CA SER A 547 26.54 40.08 13.18
C SER A 547 26.52 39.88 14.69
N GLY A 548 27.17 40.78 15.43
CA GLY A 548 27.20 40.72 16.88
C GLY A 548 28.06 39.60 17.47
N ARG A 549 27.93 39.37 18.78
CA ARG A 549 28.67 38.35 19.52
C ARG A 549 28.04 36.95 19.44
N GLN A 550 26.72 36.88 19.24
CA GLN A 550 25.94 35.65 19.14
C GLN A 550 24.68 35.89 18.36
N GLN A 551 24.25 34.87 17.67
CA GLN A 551 22.98 34.83 16.93
C GLN A 551 22.45 33.40 16.95
N PHE A 552 21.15 33.24 17.19
CA PHE A 552 20.44 31.97 17.25
C PHE A 552 19.42 31.93 16.13
N PHE A 553 19.15 30.74 15.60
CA PHE A 553 18.23 30.53 14.51
C PHE A 553 17.28 29.36 14.81
N ARG A 554 16.05 29.43 14.33
CA ARG A 554 15.09 28.33 14.36
C ARG A 554 14.17 28.39 13.15
N LEU A 555 13.63 27.24 12.80
CA LEU A 555 12.47 27.14 11.93
C LEU A 555 11.21 27.22 12.80
N TYR A 556 10.20 27.91 12.30
CA TYR A 556 8.90 28.08 12.94
C TYR A 556 7.81 27.86 11.90
N HIS A 557 6.86 27.00 12.20
CA HIS A 557 5.63 26.84 11.43
C HIS A 557 4.56 27.71 12.05
N PRO A 558 3.99 28.67 11.33
CA PRO A 558 3.00 29.63 11.83
C PRO A 558 1.68 28.98 12.23
#